data_fc430997089f53311ccb497062396abd
#
_entry.id   fc430997089f53311ccb497062396abd
#
_cell.length_a   1.000
_cell.length_b   1.000
_cell.length_c   1.000
_cell.angle_alpha   90.00
_cell.angle_beta   90.00
_cell.angle_gamma   90.00
#
_symmetry.space_group_name_H-M   'P 1'
#
loop_
_entity.id
_entity.type
_entity.pdbx_description
1 polymer ?
#
loop_
_entity_poly.entity_id
_entity_poly.type
_entity_poly.pdbx_seq_one_letter_code
_entity_poly.pdbx_strand_id
1 'polypeptide(L)'
;PKDGRISYEVPAKSCDYTPDFYIRTKSGKEIIVETKGIWDYADRFKHLLIRQQHPHLDIRFVFTRVKQRIRKGSKTTYADICNGLGRGTFKGITWKYAEGTIPDEWLKE
;
A
#
# COMPACT_ATOMS: atom_id res chain seq x y z
N PRO A 1 6.73 12.56 10.09
CA PRO A 1 7.34 12.41 11.41
C PRO A 1 8.85 12.29 11.31
N LYS A 2 9.54 12.74 12.33
CA LYS A 2 11.01 12.82 12.34
C LYS A 2 11.71 11.47 12.21
N ASP A 3 11.10 10.43 12.73
CA ASP A 3 11.68 9.08 12.73
C ASP A 3 11.13 8.18 11.63
N GLY A 4 10.32 8.74 10.72
CA GLY A 4 9.74 8.01 9.62
C GLY A 4 8.57 7.11 10.00
N ARG A 5 8.14 7.12 11.26
CA ARG A 5 7.01 6.31 11.71
C ARG A 5 5.69 7.01 11.44
N ILE A 6 4.69 6.22 11.06
CA ILE A 6 3.32 6.68 10.85
C ILE A 6 2.43 5.97 11.86
N SER A 7 1.76 6.75 12.70
CA SER A 7 0.84 6.19 13.70
C SER A 7 -0.53 5.97 13.08
N TYR A 8 -1.16 4.86 13.42
CA TYR A 8 -2.52 4.57 13.02
C TYR A 8 -3.25 3.85 14.15
N GLU A 9 -4.57 3.99 14.15
CA GLU A 9 -5.41 3.42 15.19
C GLU A 9 -6.09 2.15 14.67
N VAL A 10 -6.03 1.11 15.51
CA VAL A 10 -6.90 -0.06 15.40
C VAL A 10 -7.85 0.03 16.57
N PRO A 11 -9.10 -0.46 16.47
CA PRO A 11 -10.00 -0.41 17.64
C PRO A 11 -9.29 -0.86 18.90
N ALA A 12 -9.30 -0.01 19.94
CA ALA A 12 -8.70 -0.21 21.25
C ALA A 12 -7.17 -0.14 21.35
N LYS A 13 -6.44 0.22 20.27
CA LYS A 13 -4.98 0.43 20.39
C LYS A 13 -4.42 1.33 19.30
N SER A 14 -3.27 1.93 19.62
CA SER A 14 -2.46 2.65 18.64
C SER A 14 -1.37 1.74 18.10
N CYS A 15 -1.06 1.87 16.83
CA CYS A 15 0.01 1.13 16.16
C CYS A 15 0.89 2.10 15.37
N ASP A 16 2.13 1.68 15.15
CA ASP A 16 3.07 2.42 14.31
C ASP A 16 3.39 1.62 13.06
N TYR A 17 3.65 2.35 11.98
CA TYR A 17 4.01 1.80 10.70
C TYR A 17 5.24 2.56 10.18
N THR A 18 6.27 1.82 9.80
CA THR A 18 7.48 2.40 9.20
C THR A 18 7.55 1.94 7.75
N PRO A 19 7.38 2.86 6.79
CA PRO A 19 7.49 2.53 5.37
C PRO A 19 8.87 2.03 4.98
N ASP A 20 8.93 1.20 3.92
CA ASP A 20 10.20 0.75 3.36
C ASP A 20 10.98 1.92 2.77
N PHE A 21 10.29 2.79 1.99
CA PHE A 21 10.94 3.91 1.33
C PHE A 21 10.11 5.18 1.40
N TYR A 22 10.77 6.29 1.70
CA TYR A 22 10.27 7.63 1.44
C TYR A 22 11.02 8.16 0.23
N ILE A 23 10.30 8.54 -0.82
CA ILE A 23 10.92 8.99 -2.06
C ILE A 23 10.42 10.40 -2.38
N ARG A 24 11.37 11.28 -2.70
CA ARG A 24 11.04 12.60 -3.22
C ARG A 24 11.20 12.56 -4.73
N THR A 25 10.13 12.89 -5.46
CA THR A 25 10.13 12.88 -6.91
C THR A 25 10.82 14.13 -7.46
N LYS A 26 11.02 14.18 -8.77
CA LYS A 26 11.68 15.29 -9.45
C LYS A 26 11.03 16.64 -9.14
N SER A 27 9.71 16.69 -9.02
CA SER A 27 8.98 17.93 -8.71
C SER A 27 8.93 18.26 -7.22
N GLY A 28 9.51 17.40 -6.36
CA GLY A 28 9.49 17.58 -4.91
C GLY A 28 8.33 16.91 -4.21
N LYS A 29 7.50 16.15 -4.94
CA LYS A 29 6.41 15.38 -4.37
C LYS A 29 6.96 14.21 -3.54
N GLU A 30 6.39 13.98 -2.37
CA GLU A 30 6.78 12.86 -1.52
C GLU A 30 5.85 11.67 -1.77
N ILE A 31 6.43 10.52 -2.08
CA ILE A 31 5.71 9.27 -2.19
C ILE A 31 6.29 8.24 -1.22
N ILE A 32 5.43 7.36 -0.75
CA ILE A 32 5.80 6.26 0.13
C ILE A 32 5.67 4.98 -0.68
N VAL A 33 6.71 4.15 -0.67
CA VAL A 33 6.70 2.89 -1.41
C VAL A 33 6.90 1.73 -0.45
N GLU A 34 6.02 0.76 -0.55
CA GLU A 34 6.08 -0.50 0.18
C GLU A 34 6.36 -1.64 -0.78
N THR A 35 7.35 -2.46 -0.46
CA THR A 35 7.63 -3.67 -1.22
C THR A 35 6.98 -4.86 -0.53
N LYS A 36 6.28 -5.71 -1.29
CA LYS A 36 5.55 -6.85 -0.75
C LYS A 36 5.79 -8.12 -1.57
N GLY A 37 6.28 -9.15 -0.93
CA GLY A 37 6.23 -10.50 -1.49
C GLY A 37 4.87 -11.14 -1.20
N ILE A 38 4.45 -11.10 0.06
CA ILE A 38 3.14 -11.57 0.51
C ILE A 38 2.39 -10.40 1.13
N TRP A 39 1.13 -10.26 0.73
CA TRP A 39 0.26 -9.20 1.24
C TRP A 39 -1.00 -9.87 1.80
N ASP A 40 -0.88 -10.38 3.02
CA ASP A 40 -1.95 -11.14 3.67
C ASP A 40 -3.08 -10.22 4.13
N TYR A 41 -4.15 -10.82 4.65
CA TYR A 41 -5.33 -10.05 5.05
C TYR A 41 -4.99 -9.02 6.14
N ALA A 42 -4.20 -9.42 7.13
CA ALA A 42 -3.84 -8.50 8.21
C ALA A 42 -3.08 -7.29 7.68
N ASP A 43 -2.16 -7.50 6.74
CA ASP A 43 -1.38 -6.43 6.13
C ASP A 43 -2.24 -5.57 5.22
N ARG A 44 -3.16 -6.17 4.45
CA ARG A 44 -4.12 -5.40 3.64
C ARG A 44 -5.00 -4.52 4.50
N PHE A 45 -5.51 -5.06 5.62
CA PHE A 45 -6.36 -4.30 6.53
C PHE A 45 -5.60 -3.16 7.21
N LYS A 46 -4.36 -3.41 7.60
CA LYS A 46 -3.45 -2.39 8.12
C LYS A 46 -3.35 -1.21 7.16
N HIS A 47 -3.10 -1.48 5.88
CA HIS A 47 -2.97 -0.42 4.88
C HIS A 47 -4.30 0.27 4.58
N LEU A 48 -5.42 -0.43 4.71
CA LEU A 48 -6.73 0.21 4.64
C LEU A 48 -6.91 1.25 5.74
N LEU A 49 -6.55 0.89 6.98
CA LEU A 49 -6.65 1.82 8.12
C LEU A 49 -5.71 3.02 7.94
N ILE A 50 -4.46 2.78 7.52
CA ILE A 50 -3.50 3.86 7.28
C ILE A 50 -4.03 4.80 6.22
N ARG A 51 -4.58 4.26 5.13
CA ARG A 51 -5.16 5.08 4.07
C ARG A 51 -6.33 5.93 4.55
N GLN A 52 -7.20 5.36 5.38
CA GLN A 52 -8.36 6.06 5.92
C GLN A 52 -7.95 7.17 6.90
N GLN A 53 -6.92 6.92 7.69
CA GLN A 53 -6.46 7.86 8.73
C GLN A 53 -5.46 8.89 8.19
N HIS A 54 -4.81 8.59 7.08
CA HIS A 54 -3.84 9.48 6.43
C HIS A 54 -4.12 9.62 4.93
N PRO A 55 -5.29 10.17 4.56
CA PRO A 55 -5.68 10.20 3.14
C PRO A 55 -4.79 11.10 2.28
N HIS A 56 -3.99 11.97 2.89
CA HIS A 56 -3.05 12.86 2.19
C HIS A 56 -1.75 12.17 1.79
N LEU A 57 -1.46 11.00 2.37
CA LEU A 57 -0.23 10.26 2.03
C LEU A 57 -0.42 9.50 0.72
N ASP A 58 0.61 9.57 -0.13
CA ASP A 58 0.65 8.84 -1.39
C ASP A 58 1.45 7.56 -1.16
N ILE A 59 0.76 6.48 -0.82
CA ILE A 59 1.36 5.18 -0.53
C ILE A 59 1.14 4.27 -1.72
N ARG A 60 2.22 3.72 -2.25
CA ARG A 60 2.23 2.85 -3.42
C ARG A 60 2.92 1.53 -3.09
N PHE A 61 2.54 0.47 -3.79
CA PHE A 61 3.08 -0.86 -3.58
C PHE A 61 3.93 -1.31 -4.76
N VAL A 62 5.01 -2.03 -4.46
CA VAL A 62 5.77 -2.79 -5.45
C VAL A 62 5.69 -4.25 -5.02
N PHE A 63 4.98 -5.07 -5.79
CA PHE A 63 4.80 -6.49 -5.49
C PHE A 63 5.81 -7.32 -6.28
N THR A 64 6.26 -8.41 -5.67
CA THR A 64 7.02 -9.41 -6.40
C THR A 64 6.17 -9.99 -7.53
N ARG A 65 4.88 -10.24 -7.26
CA ARG A 65 3.92 -10.76 -8.24
C ARG A 65 2.58 -10.08 -8.06
N VAL A 66 2.20 -9.22 -9.00
CA VAL A 66 0.91 -8.50 -8.92
C VAL A 66 -0.28 -9.44 -9.12
N LYS A 67 -0.08 -10.57 -9.82
CA LYS A 67 -1.12 -11.56 -10.05
C LYS A 67 -1.19 -12.64 -8.96
N GLN A 68 -0.45 -12.47 -7.88
CA GLN A 68 -0.54 -13.35 -6.72
C GLN A 68 -1.96 -13.30 -6.16
N ARG A 69 -2.58 -14.46 -5.97
CA ARG A 69 -3.91 -14.55 -5.38
C ARG A 69 -3.85 -14.21 -3.90
N ILE A 70 -4.90 -13.58 -3.40
CA ILE A 70 -4.94 -13.13 -2.00
C ILE A 70 -4.96 -14.28 -1.01
N ARG A 71 -5.46 -15.45 -1.42
CA ARG A 71 -5.43 -16.69 -0.63
C ARG A 71 -5.74 -17.87 -1.52
N LYS A 72 -5.47 -19.07 -1.01
CA LYS A 72 -5.81 -20.32 -1.68
C LYS A 72 -7.34 -20.37 -1.91
N GLY A 73 -7.73 -20.76 -3.11
CA GLY A 73 -9.15 -20.88 -3.46
C GLY A 73 -9.80 -19.59 -3.94
N SER A 74 -9.12 -18.45 -3.81
CA SER A 74 -9.62 -17.18 -4.34
C SER A 74 -9.05 -16.93 -5.72
N LYS A 75 -9.85 -16.29 -6.58
CA LYS A 75 -9.40 -15.81 -7.90
C LYS A 75 -8.92 -14.36 -7.83
N THR A 76 -9.16 -13.68 -6.74
CA THR A 76 -8.81 -12.28 -6.56
C THR A 76 -7.30 -12.15 -6.35
N THR A 77 -6.66 -11.25 -7.09
CA THR A 77 -5.22 -11.02 -7.01
C THR A 77 -4.91 -9.73 -6.25
N TYR A 78 -3.62 -9.51 -5.94
CA TYR A 78 -3.17 -8.26 -5.34
C TYR A 78 -3.48 -7.07 -6.28
N ALA A 79 -3.27 -7.25 -7.58
CA ALA A 79 -3.62 -6.23 -8.56
C ALA A 79 -5.12 -5.90 -8.51
N ASP A 80 -5.97 -6.91 -8.40
CA ASP A 80 -7.42 -6.70 -8.30
C ASP A 80 -7.76 -5.85 -7.09
N ILE A 81 -7.17 -6.14 -5.93
CA ILE A 81 -7.40 -5.35 -4.72
C ILE A 81 -6.98 -3.89 -4.96
N CYS A 82 -5.78 -3.67 -5.52
CA CYS A 82 -5.28 -2.32 -5.78
C CYS A 82 -6.10 -1.57 -6.82
N ASN A 83 -6.78 -2.29 -7.72
CA ASN A 83 -7.65 -1.70 -8.74
C ASN A 83 -9.09 -1.45 -8.26
N GLY A 84 -9.34 -1.63 -6.97
CA GLY A 84 -10.66 -1.37 -6.40
C GLY A 84 -11.66 -2.51 -6.55
N LEU A 85 -11.18 -3.69 -6.95
CA LEU A 85 -12.03 -4.87 -7.18
C LEU A 85 -12.11 -5.79 -5.95
N GLY A 86 -11.70 -5.30 -4.78
CA GLY A 86 -11.85 -6.02 -3.53
C GLY A 86 -13.30 -6.10 -3.10
N ARG A 87 -13.56 -6.90 -2.06
CA ARG A 87 -14.89 -7.08 -1.49
C ARG A 87 -14.97 -6.41 -0.11
N GLY A 88 -16.21 -6.16 0.33
CA GLY A 88 -16.46 -5.58 1.65
C GLY A 88 -15.80 -4.22 1.77
N THR A 89 -15.02 -4.02 2.83
CA THR A 89 -14.37 -2.74 3.11
C THR A 89 -13.32 -2.35 2.07
N PHE A 90 -12.85 -3.30 1.26
CA PHE A 90 -11.85 -3.02 0.22
C PHE A 90 -12.47 -2.59 -1.11
N LYS A 91 -13.77 -2.75 -1.28
CA LYS A 91 -14.46 -2.42 -2.53
C LYS A 91 -14.30 -0.95 -2.86
N GLY A 92 -13.80 -0.66 -4.06
CA GLY A 92 -13.62 0.71 -4.54
C GLY A 92 -12.37 1.41 -4.00
N ILE A 93 -11.63 0.77 -3.10
CA ILE A 93 -10.37 1.33 -2.58
C ILE A 93 -9.25 0.94 -3.53
N THR A 94 -8.49 1.95 -3.97
CA THR A 94 -7.41 1.77 -4.94
C THR A 94 -6.07 2.19 -4.36
N TRP A 95 -5.00 1.55 -4.85
CA TRP A 95 -3.62 1.94 -4.59
C TRP A 95 -2.85 1.87 -5.90
N LYS A 96 -1.91 2.77 -6.10
CA LYS A 96 -0.95 2.64 -7.19
C LYS A 96 0.01 1.50 -6.88
N TYR A 97 0.39 0.74 -7.89
CA TYR A 97 1.27 -0.41 -7.70
C TYR A 97 2.11 -0.66 -8.95
N ALA A 98 3.15 -1.44 -8.75
CA ALA A 98 4.02 -1.92 -9.83
C ALA A 98 4.51 -3.31 -9.48
N GLU A 99 5.16 -3.98 -10.42
CA GLU A 99 5.74 -5.30 -10.23
C GLU A 99 7.26 -5.22 -10.31
N GLY A 100 7.91 -5.87 -9.36
CA GLY A 100 9.36 -6.09 -9.37
C GLY A 100 10.18 -4.94 -8.84
N THR A 101 10.11 -3.78 -9.46
CA THR A 101 10.92 -2.63 -9.07
C THR A 101 10.10 -1.34 -9.10
N ILE A 102 10.63 -0.30 -8.46
CA ILE A 102 10.02 1.03 -8.51
C ILE A 102 10.16 1.57 -9.93
N PRO A 103 9.04 1.90 -10.60
CA PRO A 103 9.10 2.44 -11.95
C PRO A 103 9.82 3.80 -12.00
N ASP A 104 10.64 4.01 -13.02
CA ASP A 104 11.30 5.30 -13.21
C ASP A 104 10.29 6.45 -13.36
N GLU A 105 9.12 6.19 -13.92
CA GLU A 105 8.07 7.17 -14.08
C GLU A 105 7.64 7.78 -12.75
N TRP A 106 7.68 6.99 -11.67
CA TRP A 106 7.31 7.49 -10.35
C TRP A 106 8.33 8.53 -9.86
N LEU A 107 9.60 8.33 -10.16
CA LEU A 107 10.67 9.23 -9.73
C LEU A 107 10.63 10.55 -10.52
N LYS A 108 10.07 10.52 -11.72
CA LYS A 108 9.99 11.68 -12.61
C LYS A 108 8.77 12.56 -12.37
N GLU A 109 7.87 12.12 -11.50
CA GLU A 109 6.64 12.87 -11.19
C GLU A 109 6.87 14.25 -10.56
#